data_fda4d67a9578c636abf7642c1ded4f18
#
_entry.id   fda4d67a9578c636abf7642c1ded4f18
#
_cell.length_a   1.000
_cell.length_b   1.000
_cell.length_c   1.000
_cell.angle_alpha   90.00
_cell.angle_beta   90.00
_cell.angle_gamma   90.00
#
_symmetry.space_group_name_H-M   'P 1'
#
loop_
_entity.id
_entity.type
_entity.pdbx_description
1 polymer ?
#
loop_
_entity_poly.entity_id
_entity_poly.type
_entity_poly.pdbx_seq_one_letter_code
_entity_poly.pdbx_strand_id
1 'polypeptide(L)'
;MVLATCLSAAFAETKKEYRFTVGPNANVSVDTQYGAISVKPGSATQVVVTATLKSGNVEVDKQQNGNRIEIASHLLQGADQQMGKVDYELLIPPDAIVNLHSSTGPLSAERLQGDLTLEGADAVVNIRNVQNGHVHVRTMGGPITLTDVRNGHIEIASISGDVHLKSVTGPLVQANSGSGKIFYDGDFGSGGDYKFTTHTGDIEALVPADVSADFSAHSVMGQVQHDFPLKPKHSRFSVEAGRSFFGTVGKAASEVVLRSFSGKIRLKLR
;
A
#
# COMPACT_ATOMS: atom_id res chain seq x y z
N MET A 1 52.69 -10.14 24.31
CA MET A 1 51.25 -10.31 24.12
C MET A 1 50.64 -8.92 23.85
N VAL A 2 50.51 -8.55 22.56
CA VAL A 2 50.04 -7.24 22.16
C VAL A 2 48.52 -7.33 21.98
N LEU A 3 47.77 -6.66 22.85
CA LEU A 3 46.33 -6.53 22.70
C LEU A 3 46.04 -5.52 21.56
N ALA A 4 45.58 -6.03 20.45
CA ALA A 4 45.03 -5.20 19.36
C ALA A 4 43.59 -4.80 19.78
N THR A 5 43.42 -3.58 20.24
CA THR A 5 42.09 -2.96 20.39
C THR A 5 41.57 -2.58 19.03
N CYS A 6 40.62 -3.38 18.49
CA CYS A 6 39.82 -2.96 17.35
C CYS A 6 38.92 -1.78 17.78
N LEU A 7 39.30 -0.56 17.41
CA LEU A 7 38.40 0.57 17.43
C LEU A 7 37.35 0.36 16.33
N SER A 8 36.15 -0.04 16.70
CA SER A 8 34.99 0.05 15.81
C SER A 8 34.69 1.54 15.62
N ALA A 9 34.96 2.06 14.42
CA ALA A 9 34.50 3.39 14.04
C ALA A 9 32.97 3.36 14.00
N ALA A 10 32.33 3.83 15.03
CA ALA A 10 30.90 4.11 15.01
C ALA A 10 30.71 5.29 14.04
N PHE A 11 30.16 5.00 12.86
CA PHE A 11 29.73 6.07 11.94
C PHE A 11 28.60 6.84 12.65
N ALA A 12 28.82 8.09 12.93
CA ALA A 12 27.82 8.94 13.56
C ALA A 12 26.69 9.21 12.54
N GLU A 13 25.46 8.85 12.91
CA GLU A 13 24.28 9.21 12.14
C GLU A 13 24.19 10.75 12.04
N THR A 14 23.96 11.25 10.84
CA THR A 14 23.79 12.69 10.61
C THR A 14 22.34 12.99 10.30
N LYS A 15 21.71 13.85 11.12
CA LYS A 15 20.35 14.34 10.86
C LYS A 15 20.41 15.69 10.16
N LYS A 16 19.67 15.80 9.05
CA LYS A 16 19.46 17.05 8.31
C LYS A 16 17.97 17.36 8.27
N GLU A 17 17.59 18.55 8.67
CA GLU A 17 16.22 19.02 8.63
C GLU A 17 16.05 20.07 7.54
N TYR A 18 14.99 19.91 6.73
CA TYR A 18 14.64 20.86 5.67
C TYR A 18 13.20 21.32 5.90
N ARG A 19 12.97 22.62 5.75
CA ARG A 19 11.65 23.25 5.90
C ARG A 19 11.28 23.98 4.64
N PHE A 20 10.05 23.73 4.16
CA PHE A 20 9.51 24.36 2.96
C PHE A 20 8.17 24.98 3.30
N THR A 21 7.96 26.25 2.88
CA THR A 21 6.64 26.89 2.97
C THR A 21 5.85 26.54 1.73
N VAL A 22 4.61 26.10 1.92
CA VAL A 22 3.70 25.64 0.86
C VAL A 22 2.30 26.21 1.03
N GLY A 23 1.54 26.22 -0.05
CA GLY A 23 0.11 26.45 -0.06
C GLY A 23 -0.70 25.14 -0.03
N PRO A 24 -2.02 25.22 -0.20
CA PRO A 24 -2.89 24.04 -0.30
C PRO A 24 -2.48 23.08 -1.42
N ASN A 25 -2.78 21.79 -1.26
CA ASN A 25 -2.46 20.74 -2.23
C ASN A 25 -0.97 20.71 -2.61
N ALA A 26 -0.09 20.83 -1.62
CA ALA A 26 1.35 20.68 -1.86
C ALA A 26 1.63 19.29 -2.46
N ASN A 27 2.56 19.22 -3.43
CA ASN A 27 3.00 17.97 -4.03
C ASN A 27 4.39 17.64 -3.50
N VAL A 28 4.51 16.53 -2.77
CA VAL A 28 5.74 16.11 -2.11
C VAL A 28 6.20 14.78 -2.65
N SER A 29 7.39 14.77 -3.27
CA SER A 29 8.00 13.56 -3.82
C SER A 29 9.29 13.24 -3.07
N VAL A 30 9.45 11.99 -2.64
CA VAL A 30 10.67 11.48 -2.02
C VAL A 30 11.13 10.23 -2.72
N ASP A 31 12.36 10.25 -3.20
CA ASP A 31 13.01 9.12 -3.87
C ASP A 31 14.26 8.69 -3.09
N THR A 32 14.33 7.43 -2.72
CA THR A 32 15.50 6.84 -2.09
C THR A 32 15.73 5.40 -2.57
N GLN A 33 16.99 5.02 -2.70
CA GLN A 33 17.31 3.62 -2.98
C GLN A 33 17.19 2.75 -1.73
N TYR A 34 17.63 3.27 -0.57
CA TYR A 34 17.73 2.52 0.67
C TYR A 34 17.26 3.36 1.85
N GLY A 35 16.36 2.83 2.64
CA GLY A 35 15.89 3.46 3.86
C GLY A 35 14.38 3.61 3.95
N ALA A 36 13.92 3.95 5.13
CA ALA A 36 12.51 4.12 5.44
C ALA A 36 12.02 5.50 5.02
N ILE A 37 10.76 5.58 4.55
CA ILE A 37 10.07 6.85 4.38
C ILE A 37 8.79 6.82 5.19
N SER A 38 8.65 7.75 6.13
CA SER A 38 7.48 7.89 6.97
C SER A 38 6.86 9.27 6.81
N VAL A 39 5.56 9.30 6.50
CA VAL A 39 4.82 10.55 6.27
C VAL A 39 3.67 10.67 7.25
N LYS A 40 3.57 11.82 7.92
CA LYS A 40 2.56 12.15 8.91
C LYS A 40 2.02 13.56 8.69
N PRO A 41 0.81 13.86 9.17
CA PRO A 41 0.31 15.21 9.09
C PRO A 41 1.10 16.16 10.01
N GLY A 42 1.35 17.35 9.50
CA GLY A 42 2.00 18.46 10.17
C GLY A 42 1.20 19.75 10.02
N SER A 43 1.89 20.86 9.86
CA SER A 43 1.28 22.18 9.63
C SER A 43 0.66 22.25 8.23
N ALA A 44 -0.45 22.95 8.08
CA ALA A 44 -1.12 23.16 6.79
C ALA A 44 -0.31 24.00 5.78
N THR A 45 0.71 24.71 6.24
CA THR A 45 1.49 25.64 5.40
C THR A 45 2.97 25.31 5.33
N GLN A 46 3.38 24.18 5.89
CA GLN A 46 4.77 23.76 5.90
C GLN A 46 4.94 22.27 5.63
N VAL A 47 5.99 21.97 4.89
CA VAL A 47 6.56 20.62 4.79
C VAL A 47 7.89 20.61 5.55
N VAL A 48 8.01 19.72 6.52
CA VAL A 48 9.24 19.51 7.28
C VAL A 48 9.76 18.12 6.98
N VAL A 49 10.98 18.02 6.51
CA VAL A 49 11.64 16.76 6.16
C VAL A 49 12.87 16.57 7.02
N THR A 50 12.89 15.50 7.78
CA THR A 50 14.07 15.07 8.55
C THR A 50 14.69 13.88 7.83
N ALA A 51 15.89 14.05 7.31
CA ALA A 51 16.69 13.00 6.70
C ALA A 51 17.76 12.53 7.69
N THR A 52 17.74 11.25 8.04
CA THR A 52 18.74 10.59 8.89
C THR A 52 19.69 9.78 8.02
N LEU A 53 20.87 10.32 7.74
CA LEU A 53 21.90 9.68 6.93
C LEU A 53 22.70 8.72 7.80
N LYS A 54 22.80 7.46 7.39
CA LYS A 54 23.53 6.42 8.12
C LYS A 54 25.04 6.44 7.83
N SER A 55 25.48 7.21 6.83
CA SER A 55 26.88 7.41 6.51
C SER A 55 27.12 8.78 5.84
N GLY A 56 28.38 9.17 5.69
CA GLY A 56 28.79 10.34 4.91
C GLY A 56 28.86 10.10 3.39
N ASN A 57 28.55 8.88 2.91
CA ASN A 57 28.69 8.50 1.50
C ASN A 57 27.38 8.62 0.72
N VAL A 58 26.42 9.37 1.22
CA VAL A 58 25.15 9.65 0.58
C VAL A 58 24.85 11.14 0.62
N GLU A 59 24.35 11.67 -0.48
CA GLU A 59 23.86 13.04 -0.57
C GLU A 59 22.35 13.08 -0.68
N VAL A 60 21.79 14.16 -0.16
CA VAL A 60 20.36 14.47 -0.24
C VAL A 60 20.19 15.73 -1.06
N ASP A 61 19.59 15.55 -2.23
CA ASP A 61 19.16 16.63 -3.11
C ASP A 61 17.77 17.09 -2.72
N LYS A 62 17.54 18.39 -2.82
CA LYS A 62 16.24 18.99 -2.52
C LYS A 62 15.94 20.08 -3.53
N GLN A 63 14.74 20.12 -4.02
CA GLN A 63 14.25 21.15 -4.91
C GLN A 63 12.85 21.59 -4.50
N GLN A 64 12.58 22.89 -4.56
CA GLN A 64 11.23 23.42 -4.42
C GLN A 64 10.91 24.32 -5.62
N ASN A 65 9.75 24.05 -6.23
CA ASN A 65 9.17 24.90 -7.27
C ASN A 65 7.71 25.19 -6.92
N GLY A 66 7.47 26.34 -6.30
CA GLY A 66 6.16 26.66 -5.74
C GLY A 66 5.72 25.67 -4.68
N ASN A 67 4.59 24.96 -4.92
CA ASN A 67 4.04 23.94 -4.04
C ASN A 67 4.63 22.53 -4.29
N ARG A 68 5.50 22.36 -5.27
CA ARG A 68 6.14 21.08 -5.57
C ARG A 68 7.50 20.99 -4.87
N ILE A 69 7.66 19.96 -4.08
CA ILE A 69 8.88 19.62 -3.35
C ILE A 69 9.37 18.27 -3.83
N GLU A 70 10.63 18.21 -4.23
CA GLU A 70 11.29 16.99 -4.65
C GLU A 70 12.53 16.78 -3.78
N ILE A 71 12.65 15.57 -3.24
CA ILE A 71 13.75 15.13 -2.42
C ILE A 71 14.24 13.80 -2.96
N ALA A 72 15.53 13.71 -3.20
CA ALA A 72 16.17 12.49 -3.63
C ALA A 72 17.44 12.24 -2.83
N SER A 73 17.77 10.98 -2.62
CA SER A 73 19.07 10.60 -2.09
C SER A 73 19.83 9.72 -3.07
N HIS A 74 21.11 9.99 -3.21
CA HIS A 74 22.00 9.21 -4.06
C HIS A 74 23.30 8.87 -3.37
N LEU A 75 23.82 7.67 -3.69
CA LEU A 75 25.13 7.22 -3.25
C LEU A 75 26.24 8.00 -3.94
N LEU A 76 27.27 8.38 -3.19
CA LEU A 76 28.48 8.91 -3.76
C LEU A 76 29.28 7.81 -4.47
N GLN A 77 30.04 8.20 -5.49
CA GLN A 77 30.81 7.26 -6.31
C GLN A 77 31.80 6.44 -5.46
N GLY A 78 31.72 5.12 -5.62
CA GLY A 78 32.58 4.17 -4.90
C GLY A 78 32.09 3.76 -3.51
N ALA A 79 30.93 4.22 -3.08
CA ALA A 79 30.31 3.78 -1.82
C ALA A 79 29.55 2.45 -1.96
N ASP A 80 29.54 1.65 -0.90
CA ASP A 80 28.75 0.44 -0.81
C ASP A 80 27.24 0.78 -0.66
N GLN A 81 26.39 -0.07 -1.20
CA GLN A 81 24.93 0.07 -1.12
C GLN A 81 24.41 0.23 0.32
N GLN A 82 25.00 -0.51 1.27
CA GLN A 82 24.62 -0.39 2.69
C GLN A 82 24.92 0.98 3.29
N MET A 83 25.86 1.71 2.71
CA MET A 83 26.22 3.07 3.14
C MET A 83 25.27 4.14 2.59
N GLY A 84 24.40 3.80 1.63
CA GLY A 84 23.46 4.73 1.02
C GLY A 84 22.14 4.87 1.75
N LYS A 85 22.01 4.29 2.95
CA LYS A 85 20.75 4.31 3.68
C LYS A 85 20.45 5.70 4.24
N VAL A 86 19.26 6.22 3.87
CA VAL A 86 18.70 7.47 4.40
C VAL A 86 17.27 7.20 4.86
N ASP A 87 17.00 7.39 6.14
CA ASP A 87 15.65 7.30 6.67
C ASP A 87 15.01 8.71 6.67
N TYR A 88 13.81 8.83 6.10
CA TYR A 88 13.07 10.08 5.98
C TYR A 88 11.84 10.10 6.86
N GLU A 89 11.69 11.16 7.65
CA GLU A 89 10.48 11.49 8.38
C GLU A 89 9.92 12.81 7.85
N LEU A 90 8.69 12.78 7.36
CA LEU A 90 8.01 13.94 6.79
C LEU A 90 6.81 14.33 7.64
N LEU A 91 6.73 15.64 7.94
CA LEU A 91 5.53 16.28 8.45
C LEU A 91 4.99 17.21 7.36
N ILE A 92 3.80 16.91 6.85
CA ILE A 92 3.24 17.58 5.67
C ILE A 92 1.81 18.07 5.92
N PRO A 93 1.27 18.98 5.10
CA PRO A 93 -0.17 19.28 5.12
C PRO A 93 -1.00 18.02 4.92
N PRO A 94 -2.12 17.85 5.65
CA PRO A 94 -2.95 16.64 5.52
C PRO A 94 -3.52 16.41 4.12
N ASP A 95 -3.73 17.46 3.35
CA ASP A 95 -4.25 17.49 1.97
C ASP A 95 -3.17 17.38 0.88
N ALA A 96 -1.91 17.20 1.27
CA ALA A 96 -0.82 17.10 0.32
C ALA A 96 -0.90 15.84 -0.56
N ILE A 97 -0.51 15.98 -1.81
CA ILE A 97 -0.28 14.87 -2.75
C ILE A 97 1.11 14.32 -2.48
N VAL A 98 1.22 13.03 -2.26
CA VAL A 98 2.44 12.36 -1.81
C VAL A 98 2.87 11.29 -2.80
N ASN A 99 4.13 11.34 -3.23
CA ASN A 99 4.76 10.33 -4.06
C ASN A 99 6.02 9.81 -3.35
N LEU A 100 5.99 8.56 -2.92
CA LEU A 100 7.10 7.92 -2.23
C LEU A 100 7.67 6.79 -3.07
N HIS A 101 8.97 6.82 -3.26
CA HIS A 101 9.71 5.73 -3.88
C HIS A 101 10.84 5.26 -2.99
N SER A 102 10.90 3.93 -2.73
CA SER A 102 12.05 3.30 -2.09
C SER A 102 12.31 1.93 -2.69
N SER A 103 13.51 1.68 -3.18
CA SER A 103 13.83 0.35 -3.72
C SER A 103 13.79 -0.72 -2.63
N THR A 104 14.37 -0.43 -1.45
CA THR A 104 14.37 -1.37 -0.32
C THR A 104 14.23 -0.62 1.00
N GLY A 105 13.06 -0.54 1.51
CA GLY A 105 12.83 0.11 2.79
C GLY A 105 11.34 0.29 3.04
N PRO A 106 10.91 0.34 4.30
CA PRO A 106 9.51 0.51 4.60
C PRO A 106 8.99 1.89 4.19
N LEU A 107 7.81 1.88 3.56
CA LEU A 107 7.04 3.08 3.21
C LEU A 107 5.83 3.16 4.12
N SER A 108 5.64 4.29 4.78
CA SER A 108 4.50 4.49 5.66
C SER A 108 3.86 5.87 5.49
N ALA A 109 2.52 5.88 5.48
CA ALA A 109 1.73 7.10 5.43
C ALA A 109 0.55 6.99 6.40
N GLU A 110 0.32 8.00 7.21
CA GLU A 110 -0.77 7.97 8.18
C GLU A 110 -1.49 9.31 8.33
N ARG A 111 -2.83 9.25 8.55
CA ARG A 111 -3.70 10.40 8.84
C ARG A 111 -3.68 11.49 7.76
N LEU A 112 -3.69 11.09 6.50
CA LEU A 112 -3.69 11.98 5.34
C LEU A 112 -5.05 11.99 4.63
N GLN A 113 -5.27 13.02 3.82
CA GLN A 113 -6.51 13.22 3.05
C GLN A 113 -6.24 13.44 1.56
N GLY A 114 -4.98 13.63 1.17
CA GLY A 114 -4.56 13.79 -0.21
C GLY A 114 -4.26 12.46 -0.91
N ASP A 115 -3.92 12.57 -2.18
CA ASP A 115 -3.57 11.41 -2.99
C ASP A 115 -2.19 10.85 -2.61
N LEU A 116 -2.09 9.52 -2.55
CA LEU A 116 -0.90 8.80 -2.14
C LEU A 116 -0.46 7.84 -3.25
N THR A 117 0.77 7.98 -3.71
CA THR A 117 1.44 7.01 -4.58
C THR A 117 2.67 6.46 -3.85
N LEU A 118 2.70 5.16 -3.59
CA LEU A 118 3.80 4.48 -2.93
C LEU A 118 4.34 3.38 -3.83
N GLU A 119 5.61 3.49 -4.19
CA GLU A 119 6.27 2.54 -5.08
C GLU A 119 7.54 1.97 -4.44
N GLY A 120 7.74 0.67 -4.57
CA GLY A 120 8.94 0.02 -4.06
C GLY A 120 9.21 -1.34 -4.71
N ALA A 121 10.46 -1.79 -4.67
CA ALA A 121 10.75 -3.16 -5.07
C ALA A 121 10.41 -4.13 -3.93
N ASP A 122 11.25 -4.20 -2.90
CA ASP A 122 11.02 -5.06 -1.73
C ASP A 122 10.61 -4.25 -0.49
N ALA A 123 9.67 -3.34 -0.68
CA ALA A 123 9.23 -2.42 0.37
C ALA A 123 8.05 -2.98 1.16
N VAL A 124 8.14 -2.89 2.48
CA VAL A 124 6.98 -3.08 3.37
C VAL A 124 6.16 -1.80 3.33
N VAL A 125 4.91 -1.87 2.88
CA VAL A 125 4.03 -0.70 2.78
C VAL A 125 2.98 -0.72 3.87
N ASN A 126 2.88 0.37 4.64
CA ASN A 126 1.88 0.55 5.68
C ASN A 126 1.15 1.89 5.51
N ILE A 127 -0.15 1.85 5.25
CA ILE A 127 -1.00 3.02 5.12
C ILE A 127 -2.11 2.95 6.16
N ARG A 128 -2.30 4.03 6.93
CA ARG A 128 -3.28 4.04 8.02
C ARG A 128 -4.07 5.36 8.08
N ASN A 129 -5.37 5.25 8.39
CA ASN A 129 -6.23 6.42 8.66
C ASN A 129 -6.21 7.45 7.51
N VAL A 130 -6.36 6.98 6.27
CA VAL A 130 -6.44 7.85 5.07
C VAL A 130 -7.89 8.00 4.65
N GLN A 131 -8.29 9.21 4.27
CA GLN A 131 -9.68 9.51 3.89
C GLN A 131 -9.72 10.35 2.61
N ASN A 132 -10.68 10.02 1.75
CA ASN A 132 -11.05 10.79 0.54
C ASN A 132 -9.94 10.94 -0.53
N GLY A 133 -8.79 10.27 -0.39
CA GLY A 133 -7.69 10.33 -1.35
C GLY A 133 -7.65 9.11 -2.29
N HIS A 134 -6.95 9.25 -3.42
CA HIS A 134 -6.55 8.11 -4.23
C HIS A 134 -5.32 7.46 -3.61
N VAL A 135 -5.38 6.16 -3.38
CA VAL A 135 -4.25 5.39 -2.85
C VAL A 135 -3.77 4.41 -3.91
N HIS A 136 -2.60 4.67 -4.45
CA HIS A 136 -1.96 3.84 -5.44
C HIS A 136 -0.68 3.23 -4.88
N VAL A 137 -0.61 1.89 -4.85
CA VAL A 137 0.55 1.15 -4.32
C VAL A 137 1.07 0.17 -5.35
N ARG A 138 2.36 0.24 -5.62
CA ARG A 138 3.08 -0.71 -6.48
C ARG A 138 4.30 -1.28 -5.80
N THR A 139 4.39 -2.62 -5.72
CA THR A 139 5.59 -3.31 -5.21
C THR A 139 5.92 -4.53 -6.07
N MET A 140 7.18 -4.96 -6.07
CA MET A 140 7.53 -6.28 -6.59
C MET A 140 7.35 -7.33 -5.50
N GLY A 141 7.85 -7.05 -4.28
CA GLY A 141 7.74 -7.89 -3.10
C GLY A 141 7.44 -7.07 -1.86
N GLY A 142 7.44 -7.71 -0.70
CA GLY A 142 7.11 -7.08 0.58
C GLY A 142 5.59 -6.96 0.81
N PRO A 143 5.17 -7.09 2.06
CA PRO A 143 3.76 -7.02 2.42
C PRO A 143 3.21 -5.60 2.32
N ILE A 144 1.95 -5.50 1.90
CA ILE A 144 1.19 -4.24 1.81
C ILE A 144 0.05 -4.33 2.82
N THR A 145 -0.02 -3.37 3.73
CA THR A 145 -1.07 -3.29 4.73
C THR A 145 -1.75 -1.92 4.68
N LEU A 146 -3.04 -1.91 4.41
CA LEU A 146 -3.91 -0.74 4.54
C LEU A 146 -4.86 -0.94 5.72
N THR A 147 -4.95 0.05 6.60
CA THR A 147 -5.85 0.01 7.76
C THR A 147 -6.61 1.34 7.88
N ASP A 148 -7.93 1.26 8.05
CA ASP A 148 -8.81 2.43 8.18
C ASP A 148 -8.65 3.43 7.02
N VAL A 149 -8.73 2.93 5.77
CA VAL A 149 -8.74 3.75 4.55
C VAL A 149 -10.18 3.87 4.07
N ARG A 150 -10.71 5.09 4.00
CA ARG A 150 -12.15 5.32 3.76
C ARG A 150 -12.40 6.30 2.64
N ASN A 151 -13.48 6.04 1.88
CA ASN A 151 -13.97 6.89 0.79
C ASN A 151 -12.93 7.17 -0.30
N GLY A 152 -11.93 6.29 -0.45
CA GLY A 152 -10.85 6.44 -1.42
C GLY A 152 -11.01 5.54 -2.65
N HIS A 153 -10.35 5.91 -3.74
CA HIS A 153 -10.04 4.99 -4.82
C HIS A 153 -8.74 4.29 -4.50
N ILE A 154 -8.78 2.97 -4.35
CA ILE A 154 -7.65 2.18 -3.89
C ILE A 154 -7.23 1.21 -4.99
N GLU A 155 -6.00 1.36 -5.46
CA GLU A 155 -5.41 0.50 -6.46
C GLU A 155 -4.07 -0.06 -5.97
N ILE A 156 -3.98 -1.38 -5.87
CA ILE A 156 -2.80 -2.08 -5.40
C ILE A 156 -2.32 -3.07 -6.45
N ALA A 157 -1.04 -3.02 -6.77
CA ALA A 157 -0.38 -3.98 -7.64
C ALA A 157 0.90 -4.50 -6.98
N SER A 158 1.00 -5.83 -6.84
CA SER A 158 2.19 -6.52 -6.34
C SER A 158 2.55 -7.71 -7.23
N ILE A 159 3.82 -8.06 -7.31
CA ILE A 159 4.24 -9.31 -7.96
C ILE A 159 4.13 -10.47 -6.99
N SER A 160 4.64 -10.34 -5.76
CA SER A 160 4.69 -11.44 -4.80
C SER A 160 4.29 -11.07 -3.36
N GLY A 161 4.10 -9.79 -3.05
CA GLY A 161 3.74 -9.35 -1.70
C GLY A 161 2.29 -9.70 -1.33
N ASP A 162 2.10 -10.10 -0.09
CA ASP A 162 0.78 -10.28 0.50
C ASP A 162 0.10 -8.92 0.69
N VAL A 163 -1.21 -8.86 0.44
CA VAL A 163 -2.02 -7.65 0.56
C VAL A 163 -3.05 -7.82 1.67
N HIS A 164 -2.97 -6.98 2.69
CA HIS A 164 -3.88 -6.96 3.83
C HIS A 164 -4.67 -5.65 3.86
N LEU A 165 -5.97 -5.73 3.63
CA LEU A 165 -6.90 -4.60 3.64
C LEU A 165 -7.84 -4.76 4.84
N LYS A 166 -7.69 -3.89 5.86
CA LYS A 166 -8.49 -3.94 7.08
C LYS A 166 -9.23 -2.62 7.29
N SER A 167 -10.55 -2.71 7.48
CA SER A 167 -11.43 -1.52 7.59
C SER A 167 -11.26 -0.58 6.39
N VAL A 168 -11.21 -1.17 5.18
CA VAL A 168 -11.03 -0.44 3.93
C VAL A 168 -12.36 -0.32 3.21
N THR A 169 -12.75 0.90 2.85
CA THR A 169 -13.99 1.19 2.14
C THR A 169 -13.77 2.25 1.07
N GLY A 170 -14.55 2.17 0.00
CA GLY A 170 -14.48 3.17 -1.07
C GLY A 170 -15.31 2.79 -2.28
N PRO A 171 -15.50 3.71 -3.23
CA PRO A 171 -16.20 3.42 -4.47
C PRO A 171 -15.43 2.49 -5.40
N LEU A 172 -14.11 2.41 -5.25
CA LEU A 172 -13.24 1.51 -6.00
C LEU A 172 -12.17 0.93 -5.09
N VAL A 173 -12.10 -0.40 -4.98
CA VAL A 173 -11.02 -1.09 -4.26
C VAL A 173 -10.51 -2.24 -5.13
N GLN A 174 -9.33 -2.08 -5.69
CA GLN A 174 -8.69 -3.09 -6.53
C GLN A 174 -7.36 -3.53 -5.95
N ALA A 175 -7.15 -4.84 -5.83
CA ALA A 175 -5.87 -5.41 -5.45
C ALA A 175 -5.51 -6.57 -6.39
N ASN A 176 -4.32 -6.46 -6.99
CA ASN A 176 -3.76 -7.45 -7.88
C ASN A 176 -2.43 -7.93 -7.34
N SER A 177 -2.27 -9.24 -7.18
CA SER A 177 -0.98 -9.86 -6.84
C SER A 177 -0.67 -11.02 -7.80
N GLY A 178 0.60 -11.21 -8.13
CA GLY A 178 1.01 -12.39 -8.88
C GLY A 178 0.92 -13.65 -8.01
N SER A 179 1.59 -13.68 -6.88
CA SER A 179 1.65 -14.87 -6.00
C SER A 179 1.27 -14.61 -4.54
N GLY A 180 1.17 -13.37 -4.11
CA GLY A 180 0.79 -13.01 -2.74
C GLY A 180 -0.68 -13.30 -2.44
N LYS A 181 -0.97 -13.51 -1.18
CA LYS A 181 -2.33 -13.64 -0.66
C LYS A 181 -3.00 -12.28 -0.59
N ILE A 182 -4.32 -12.26 -0.80
CA ILE A 182 -5.13 -11.05 -0.61
C ILE A 182 -6.12 -11.32 0.51
N PHE A 183 -6.04 -10.53 1.57
CA PHE A 183 -6.99 -10.53 2.66
C PHE A 183 -7.75 -9.21 2.68
N TYR A 184 -9.08 -9.31 2.68
CA TYR A 184 -9.97 -8.16 2.76
C TYR A 184 -10.91 -8.28 3.96
N ASP A 185 -10.86 -7.30 4.85
CA ASP A 185 -11.77 -7.11 5.97
C ASP A 185 -12.26 -5.65 5.94
N GLY A 186 -13.27 -5.40 5.13
CA GLY A 186 -13.86 -4.08 4.93
C GLY A 186 -15.34 -4.17 4.65
N ASP A 187 -15.97 -3.03 4.44
CA ASP A 187 -17.37 -2.98 4.03
C ASP A 187 -17.43 -2.82 2.52
N PHE A 188 -18.26 -3.64 1.89
CA PHE A 188 -18.59 -3.50 0.48
C PHE A 188 -19.69 -2.44 0.34
N GLY A 189 -19.30 -1.16 0.44
CA GLY A 189 -20.22 -0.03 0.47
C GLY A 189 -21.24 -0.02 -0.69
N SER A 190 -22.24 0.82 -0.62
CA SER A 190 -23.25 0.92 -1.66
C SER A 190 -22.70 1.59 -2.93
N GLY A 191 -22.79 0.90 -4.08
CA GLY A 191 -22.31 1.39 -5.38
C GLY A 191 -20.80 1.26 -5.60
N GLY A 192 -20.11 0.41 -4.84
CA GLY A 192 -18.68 0.19 -4.99
C GLY A 192 -18.33 -0.94 -5.96
N ASP A 193 -17.13 -0.86 -6.54
CA ASP A 193 -16.49 -1.90 -7.36
C ASP A 193 -15.28 -2.44 -6.60
N TYR A 194 -15.34 -3.73 -6.25
CA TYR A 194 -14.32 -4.45 -5.47
C TYR A 194 -13.75 -5.58 -6.29
N LYS A 195 -12.46 -5.49 -6.64
CA LYS A 195 -11.81 -6.48 -7.49
C LYS A 195 -10.50 -6.98 -6.91
N PHE A 196 -10.47 -8.25 -6.55
CA PHE A 196 -9.30 -8.92 -6.01
C PHE A 196 -8.85 -10.03 -6.95
N THR A 197 -7.62 -9.93 -7.44
CA THR A 197 -7.07 -10.87 -8.42
C THR A 197 -5.69 -11.35 -7.99
N THR A 198 -5.46 -12.66 -8.03
CA THR A 198 -4.13 -13.23 -7.86
C THR A 198 -3.90 -14.37 -8.84
N HIS A 199 -2.63 -14.67 -9.16
CA HIS A 199 -2.35 -15.82 -10.02
C HIS A 199 -2.27 -17.11 -9.18
N THR A 200 -1.45 -17.14 -8.12
CA THR A 200 -1.27 -18.36 -7.31
C THR A 200 -1.67 -18.20 -5.84
N GLY A 201 -1.83 -16.98 -5.35
CA GLY A 201 -2.19 -16.72 -3.96
C GLY A 201 -3.66 -17.04 -3.63
N ASP A 202 -3.94 -17.22 -2.36
CA ASP A 202 -5.31 -17.33 -1.85
C ASP A 202 -5.97 -15.95 -1.74
N ILE A 203 -7.29 -15.88 -1.87
CA ILE A 203 -8.09 -14.70 -1.57
C ILE A 203 -9.04 -15.03 -0.43
N GLU A 204 -8.99 -14.25 0.63
CA GLU A 204 -9.94 -14.35 1.72
C GLU A 204 -10.64 -13.00 1.94
N ALA A 205 -11.97 -12.98 1.89
CA ALA A 205 -12.76 -11.79 2.15
C ALA A 205 -13.76 -12.05 3.28
N LEU A 206 -13.73 -11.17 4.28
CA LEU A 206 -14.73 -11.15 5.35
C LEU A 206 -15.91 -10.29 4.91
N VAL A 207 -17.08 -10.86 4.95
CA VAL A 207 -18.31 -10.28 4.45
C VAL A 207 -19.18 -9.84 5.64
N PRO A 208 -19.56 -8.57 5.74
CA PRO A 208 -20.48 -8.10 6.78
C PRO A 208 -21.85 -8.76 6.66
N ALA A 209 -22.53 -8.99 7.79
CA ALA A 209 -23.85 -9.62 7.82
C ALA A 209 -24.94 -8.82 7.07
N ASP A 210 -24.79 -7.50 6.98
CA ASP A 210 -25.70 -6.56 6.33
C ASP A 210 -25.30 -6.18 4.91
N VAL A 211 -24.34 -6.90 4.32
CA VAL A 211 -23.84 -6.65 2.97
C VAL A 211 -24.94 -6.68 1.91
N SER A 212 -24.82 -5.79 0.92
CA SER A 212 -25.67 -5.77 -0.26
C SER A 212 -24.80 -5.72 -1.51
N ALA A 213 -24.48 -6.88 -2.09
CA ALA A 213 -23.55 -6.98 -3.21
C ALA A 213 -23.82 -8.19 -4.13
N ASP A 214 -23.36 -8.06 -5.37
CA ASP A 214 -23.21 -9.15 -6.32
C ASP A 214 -21.81 -9.71 -6.22
N PHE A 215 -21.69 -10.99 -5.92
CA PHE A 215 -20.42 -11.70 -5.82
C PHE A 215 -20.15 -12.55 -7.06
N SER A 216 -18.99 -12.41 -7.62
CA SER A 216 -18.44 -13.28 -8.68
C SER A 216 -17.07 -13.79 -8.22
N ALA A 217 -16.99 -15.05 -7.85
CA ALA A 217 -15.77 -15.70 -7.44
C ALA A 217 -15.42 -16.85 -8.38
N HIS A 218 -14.18 -16.87 -8.88
CA HIS A 218 -13.69 -17.91 -9.80
C HIS A 218 -12.23 -18.25 -9.55
N SER A 219 -11.94 -19.54 -9.37
CA SER A 219 -10.58 -20.08 -9.36
C SER A 219 -10.45 -21.19 -10.42
N VAL A 220 -9.48 -21.02 -11.34
CA VAL A 220 -9.33 -21.96 -12.47
C VAL A 220 -8.92 -23.34 -12.01
N MET A 221 -7.97 -23.45 -11.08
CA MET A 221 -7.43 -24.72 -10.58
C MET A 221 -7.63 -24.92 -9.07
N GLY A 222 -8.01 -23.87 -8.34
CA GLY A 222 -8.26 -23.92 -6.90
C GLY A 222 -9.72 -24.21 -6.55
N GLN A 223 -10.12 -23.77 -5.38
CA GLN A 223 -11.48 -23.98 -4.85
C GLN A 223 -12.09 -22.64 -4.42
N VAL A 224 -13.41 -22.52 -4.56
CA VAL A 224 -14.19 -21.41 -4.03
C VAL A 224 -15.07 -21.93 -2.92
N GLN A 225 -14.98 -21.33 -1.74
CA GLN A 225 -15.73 -21.67 -0.53
C GLN A 225 -16.43 -20.43 0.02
N HIS A 226 -17.66 -20.59 0.49
CA HIS A 226 -18.40 -19.55 1.20
C HIS A 226 -19.22 -20.18 2.34
N ASP A 227 -19.41 -19.46 3.43
CA ASP A 227 -20.13 -19.91 4.62
C ASP A 227 -21.42 -19.11 4.93
N PHE A 228 -21.84 -18.23 4.03
CA PHE A 228 -23.03 -17.41 4.22
C PHE A 228 -24.09 -17.66 3.11
N PRO A 229 -25.39 -17.40 3.42
CA PRO A 229 -26.48 -17.69 2.50
C PRO A 229 -26.48 -16.68 1.33
N LEU A 230 -26.03 -17.14 0.18
CA LEU A 230 -26.11 -16.42 -1.08
C LEU A 230 -27.27 -16.93 -1.92
N LYS A 231 -28.00 -16.03 -2.58
CA LYS A 231 -28.96 -16.40 -3.59
C LYS A 231 -28.21 -16.66 -4.91
N PRO A 232 -28.15 -17.90 -5.41
CA PRO A 232 -27.44 -18.20 -6.65
C PRO A 232 -28.02 -17.38 -7.80
N LYS A 233 -27.17 -16.76 -8.60
CA LYS A 233 -27.56 -16.25 -9.92
C LYS A 233 -27.51 -17.37 -10.93
N HIS A 234 -28.53 -17.49 -11.78
CA HIS A 234 -28.47 -18.39 -12.93
C HIS A 234 -27.39 -17.91 -13.89
N SER A 235 -26.30 -18.66 -13.97
CA SER A 235 -25.30 -18.48 -15.01
C SER A 235 -25.73 -19.22 -16.28
N ARG A 236 -25.60 -18.57 -17.46
CA ARG A 236 -25.79 -19.24 -18.74
C ARG A 236 -24.66 -20.21 -19.09
N PHE A 237 -23.60 -20.21 -18.29
CA PHE A 237 -22.46 -21.10 -18.45
C PHE A 237 -22.48 -22.16 -17.37
N SER A 238 -22.11 -23.41 -17.73
CA SER A 238 -21.93 -24.47 -16.75
C SER A 238 -20.78 -24.08 -15.81
N VAL A 239 -21.12 -23.84 -14.55
CA VAL A 239 -20.15 -23.53 -13.50
C VAL A 239 -19.67 -24.86 -12.93
N GLU A 240 -18.38 -25.15 -13.01
CA GLU A 240 -17.82 -26.31 -12.28
C GLU A 240 -18.04 -26.12 -10.78
N ALA A 241 -18.78 -27.04 -10.18
CA ALA A 241 -19.07 -27.02 -8.76
C ALA A 241 -17.76 -26.95 -7.93
N GLY A 242 -17.67 -26.00 -7.02
CA GLY A 242 -16.50 -25.80 -6.16
C GLY A 242 -15.36 -24.94 -6.74
N ARG A 243 -15.44 -24.52 -8.01
CA ARG A 243 -14.44 -23.63 -8.63
C ARG A 243 -14.97 -22.25 -8.97
N SER A 244 -16.25 -22.11 -9.07
CA SER A 244 -16.90 -20.83 -9.37
C SER A 244 -18.14 -20.66 -8.53
N PHE A 245 -18.41 -19.42 -8.20
CA PHE A 245 -19.58 -19.02 -7.47
C PHE A 245 -20.08 -17.66 -7.99
N PHE A 246 -21.37 -17.58 -8.25
CA PHE A 246 -22.07 -16.34 -8.59
C PHE A 246 -23.30 -16.22 -7.70
N GLY A 247 -23.41 -15.15 -6.96
CA GLY A 247 -24.55 -14.98 -6.07
C GLY A 247 -24.73 -13.55 -5.60
N THR A 248 -25.96 -13.27 -5.22
CA THR A 248 -26.38 -11.96 -4.75
C THR A 248 -26.75 -12.02 -3.28
N VAL A 249 -26.32 -11.01 -2.53
CA VAL A 249 -26.81 -10.73 -1.19
C VAL A 249 -27.50 -9.36 -1.19
N GLY A 250 -28.64 -9.26 -0.49
CA GLY A 250 -29.39 -8.02 -0.41
C GLY A 250 -29.92 -7.55 -1.77
N LYS A 251 -29.70 -6.27 -2.10
CA LYS A 251 -30.19 -5.62 -3.31
C LYS A 251 -29.12 -5.50 -4.42
N ALA A 252 -27.98 -6.17 -4.28
CA ALA A 252 -26.87 -6.09 -5.22
C ALA A 252 -26.37 -4.65 -5.45
N ALA A 253 -26.14 -3.92 -4.36
CA ALA A 253 -25.76 -2.50 -4.45
C ALA A 253 -24.31 -2.30 -4.88
N SER A 254 -23.46 -3.32 -4.75
CA SER A 254 -22.04 -3.27 -5.12
C SER A 254 -21.62 -4.50 -5.92
N GLU A 255 -20.57 -4.40 -6.71
CA GLU A 255 -19.97 -5.50 -7.45
C GLU A 255 -18.70 -5.99 -6.75
N VAL A 256 -18.58 -7.30 -6.53
CA VAL A 256 -17.43 -7.94 -5.90
C VAL A 256 -16.90 -9.08 -6.78
N VAL A 257 -15.71 -8.89 -7.33
CA VAL A 257 -15.08 -9.85 -8.23
C VAL A 257 -13.82 -10.42 -7.61
N LEU A 258 -13.78 -11.72 -7.39
CA LEU A 258 -12.65 -12.45 -6.83
C LEU A 258 -12.12 -13.46 -7.86
N ARG A 259 -10.86 -13.34 -8.25
CA ARG A 259 -10.27 -14.22 -9.26
C ARG A 259 -8.92 -14.75 -8.82
N SER A 260 -8.74 -16.07 -8.92
CA SER A 260 -7.44 -16.72 -8.80
C SER A 260 -7.22 -17.73 -9.92
N PHE A 261 -5.98 -17.94 -10.33
CA PHE A 261 -5.71 -19.05 -11.25
C PHE A 261 -5.61 -20.37 -10.49
N SER A 262 -4.81 -20.46 -9.41
CA SER A 262 -4.62 -21.72 -8.65
C SER A 262 -4.90 -21.62 -7.15
N GLY A 263 -5.04 -20.43 -6.58
CA GLY A 263 -5.29 -20.22 -5.17
C GLY A 263 -6.75 -20.51 -4.78
N LYS A 264 -6.97 -20.67 -3.50
CA LYS A 264 -8.30 -20.82 -2.91
C LYS A 264 -8.95 -19.45 -2.69
N ILE A 265 -10.25 -19.38 -2.93
CA ILE A 265 -11.06 -18.20 -2.63
C ILE A 265 -12.01 -18.54 -1.50
N ARG A 266 -11.98 -17.76 -0.43
CA ARG A 266 -12.84 -17.92 0.74
C ARG A 266 -13.63 -16.65 1.01
N LEU A 267 -14.94 -16.78 1.06
CA LEU A 267 -15.87 -15.75 1.50
C LEU A 267 -16.43 -16.17 2.86
N LYS A 268 -16.09 -15.45 3.91
CA LYS A 268 -16.50 -15.76 5.28
C LYS A 268 -17.40 -14.67 5.84
N LEU A 269 -18.40 -15.06 6.61
CA LEU A 269 -19.17 -14.09 7.39
C LEU A 269 -18.28 -13.50 8.50
N ARG A 270 -18.37 -12.15 8.66
CA ARG A 270 -17.67 -11.44 9.74
C ARG A 270 -18.38 -11.69 11.08
#